data_bc8d0f8e25277be9b005dace1dc7b39d
#
_entry.id   bc8d0f8e25277be9b005dace1dc7b39d
#
_cell.length_a   1.000
_cell.length_b   1.000
_cell.length_c   1.000
_cell.angle_alpha   90.00
_cell.angle_beta   90.00
_cell.angle_gamma   90.00
#
_symmetry.space_group_name_H-M   'P 1'
#
loop_
_entity.id
_entity.type
_entity.pdbx_description
1 polymer ?
#
loop_
_entity_poly.entity_id
_entity_poly.type
_entity_poly.pdbx_seq_one_letter_code
_entity_poly.pdbx_strand_id
1 'polypeptide(L)'
;IAFTVQIQSLYRARDYHGTTIGTLSACGQFERKVQYGPFAPGFYEFPDCDVYRSKFGDCADLGVKMAKQLEEVILTVGPDELGAVIVEPMTAGGGILVPPAGYYETIREICDKYELLLIIDEVVCGLGRTGKWFGYQHFNVQPDIVTMAKGVASGYAPISCTVTTEKVFQDFVNDPADT
;
A
#
# COMPACT_ATOMS: atom_id res chain seq x y z
N ILE A 1 -16.11 -15.12 -5.71
CA ILE A 1 -14.78 -15.40 -5.14
C ILE A 1 -15.01 -15.57 -3.66
N ALA A 2 -14.93 -16.81 -3.14
CA ALA A 2 -15.00 -17.04 -1.70
C ALA A 2 -13.80 -16.32 -1.08
N PHE A 3 -14.04 -15.30 -0.26
CA PHE A 3 -13.03 -14.75 0.62
C PHE A 3 -12.69 -15.83 1.66
N THR A 4 -11.81 -16.73 1.29
CA THR A 4 -11.00 -17.39 2.31
C THR A 4 -10.25 -16.28 3.00
N VAL A 5 -10.33 -16.20 4.33
CA VAL A 5 -9.70 -15.18 5.15
C VAL A 5 -8.19 -15.27 5.00
N GLN A 6 -7.68 -14.76 3.88
CA GLN A 6 -6.26 -14.56 3.65
C GLN A 6 -5.91 -13.23 4.30
N ILE A 7 -5.44 -13.33 5.54
CA ILE A 7 -5.07 -12.16 6.36
C ILE A 7 -3.69 -11.61 5.97
N GLN A 8 -3.05 -12.20 4.95
CA GLN A 8 -1.67 -11.88 4.61
C GLN A 8 -1.60 -10.71 3.63
N SER A 9 -0.77 -9.74 3.95
CA SER A 9 -0.63 -8.50 3.18
C SER A 9 0.83 -8.14 2.95
N LEU A 10 1.10 -7.51 1.82
CA LEU A 10 2.39 -6.94 1.48
C LEU A 10 2.41 -5.44 1.80
N TYR A 11 3.53 -4.97 2.34
CA TYR A 11 3.76 -3.54 2.60
C TYR A 11 5.14 -3.13 2.10
N ARG A 12 5.25 -1.86 1.68
CA ARG A 12 6.50 -1.34 1.15
C ARG A 12 7.44 -0.89 2.27
N ALA A 13 8.71 -1.23 2.16
CA ALA A 13 9.76 -0.71 3.02
C ALA A 13 9.70 0.83 3.06
N ARG A 14 9.99 1.43 4.22
CA ARG A 14 9.94 2.85 4.50
C ARG A 14 8.54 3.48 4.61
N ASP A 15 7.45 2.80 4.19
CA ASP A 15 6.09 3.29 4.38
C ASP A 15 5.63 3.15 5.85
N TYR A 16 4.65 3.99 6.25
CA TYR A 16 4.11 4.03 7.62
C TYR A 16 2.59 4.11 7.61
N HIS A 17 1.94 3.16 8.29
CA HIS A 17 0.47 3.01 8.25
C HIS A 17 -0.20 3.12 9.62
N GLY A 18 0.54 3.38 10.69
CA GLY A 18 -0.01 3.58 12.04
C GLY A 18 0.71 2.81 13.14
N THR A 19 0.14 2.84 14.35
CA THR A 19 0.75 2.28 15.57
C THR A 19 -0.11 1.23 16.27
N THR A 20 -1.27 0.86 15.72
CA THR A 20 -1.99 -0.34 16.20
C THR A 20 -1.20 -1.59 15.80
N ILE A 21 -1.47 -2.72 16.46
CA ILE A 21 -0.68 -3.94 16.24
C ILE A 21 -0.69 -4.34 14.76
N GLY A 22 -1.84 -4.31 14.09
CA GLY A 22 -1.95 -4.63 12.66
C GLY A 22 -1.21 -3.63 11.78
N THR A 23 -1.49 -2.33 11.93
CA THR A 23 -0.87 -1.30 11.08
C THR A 23 0.62 -1.15 11.34
N LEU A 24 1.09 -1.32 12.58
CA LEU A 24 2.52 -1.31 12.87
C LEU A 24 3.22 -2.54 12.29
N SER A 25 2.54 -3.70 12.23
CA SER A 25 3.06 -4.89 11.55
C SER A 25 3.28 -4.63 10.06
N ALA A 26 2.41 -3.83 9.43
CA ALA A 26 2.50 -3.40 8.03
C ALA A 26 3.42 -2.18 7.79
N CYS A 27 4.13 -1.67 8.79
CA CYS A 27 5.05 -0.55 8.61
C CYS A 27 6.44 -0.99 8.20
N GLY A 28 7.02 -0.31 7.22
CA GLY A 28 8.40 -0.52 6.74
C GLY A 28 9.45 0.39 7.40
N GLN A 29 9.06 1.22 8.39
CA GLN A 29 10.00 2.06 9.15
C GLN A 29 10.50 1.31 10.38
N PHE A 30 11.66 0.66 10.26
CA PHE A 30 12.25 -0.15 11.32
C PHE A 30 12.41 0.63 12.64
N GLU A 31 12.81 1.89 12.56
CA GLU A 31 13.02 2.77 13.72
C GLU A 31 11.74 2.96 14.58
N ARG A 32 10.56 2.75 13.98
CA ARG A 32 9.27 2.81 14.69
C ARG A 32 8.85 1.47 15.29
N LYS A 33 9.52 0.39 14.91
CA LYS A 33 9.21 -0.99 15.33
C LYS A 33 10.14 -1.51 16.42
N VAL A 34 11.36 -0.99 16.50
CA VAL A 34 12.46 -1.56 17.29
C VAL A 34 12.17 -1.75 18.78
N GLN A 35 11.23 -0.96 19.34
CA GLN A 35 10.89 -1.02 20.77
C GLN A 35 9.56 -1.76 21.04
N TYR A 36 8.94 -2.32 20.00
CA TYR A 36 7.62 -2.93 20.08
C TYR A 36 7.66 -4.39 19.58
N GLY A 37 6.64 -5.16 19.91
CA GLY A 37 6.44 -6.53 19.50
C GLY A 37 5.80 -7.36 20.61
N PRO A 38 5.44 -8.61 20.34
CA PRO A 38 5.51 -9.27 19.05
C PRO A 38 4.52 -8.65 18.03
N PHE A 39 4.86 -8.71 16.73
CA PHE A 39 4.01 -8.24 15.66
C PHE A 39 3.04 -9.33 15.21
N ALA A 40 1.95 -8.90 14.55
CA ALA A 40 1.02 -9.85 13.94
C ALA A 40 1.71 -10.58 12.77
N PRO A 41 1.50 -11.91 12.62
CA PRO A 41 1.99 -12.65 11.47
C PRO A 41 1.22 -12.25 10.18
N GLY A 42 1.75 -12.65 9.03
CA GLY A 42 1.08 -12.46 7.75
C GLY A 42 1.32 -11.10 7.09
N PHE A 43 2.34 -10.36 7.50
CA PHE A 43 2.76 -9.10 6.88
C PHE A 43 4.17 -9.25 6.31
N TYR A 44 4.33 -9.03 5.00
CA TYR A 44 5.59 -9.22 4.28
C TYR A 44 6.05 -7.92 3.65
N GLU A 45 7.32 -7.59 3.88
CA GLU A 45 7.93 -6.40 3.34
C GLU A 45 8.45 -6.62 1.91
N PHE A 46 8.20 -5.67 1.02
CA PHE A 46 8.89 -5.59 -0.26
C PHE A 46 9.70 -4.28 -0.35
N PRO A 47 10.73 -4.21 -1.22
CA PRO A 47 11.66 -3.08 -1.29
C PRO A 47 10.98 -1.74 -1.58
N ASP A 48 11.58 -0.66 -1.07
CA ASP A 48 11.14 0.72 -1.34
C ASP A 48 11.43 1.18 -2.79
N CYS A 49 11.04 2.42 -3.08
CA CYS A 49 11.26 3.06 -4.37
C CYS A 49 12.29 4.21 -4.30
N ASP A 50 13.29 4.08 -3.43
CA ASP A 50 14.37 5.08 -3.32
C ASP A 50 15.26 5.08 -4.55
N VAL A 51 15.01 6.03 -5.44
CA VAL A 51 15.75 6.20 -6.71
C VAL A 51 17.23 6.46 -6.44
N TYR A 52 17.55 7.25 -5.41
CA TYR A 52 18.92 7.61 -5.08
C TYR A 52 19.77 6.41 -4.63
N ARG A 53 19.17 5.44 -3.95
CA ARG A 53 19.83 4.23 -3.45
C ARG A 53 19.52 2.98 -4.26
N SER A 54 18.95 3.16 -5.44
CA SER A 54 18.54 2.05 -6.28
C SER A 54 19.73 1.17 -6.71
N LYS A 55 19.59 -0.14 -6.50
CA LYS A 55 20.54 -1.15 -7.01
C LYS A 55 20.56 -1.26 -8.53
N PHE A 56 19.58 -0.68 -9.23
CA PHE A 56 19.44 -0.76 -10.69
C PHE A 56 20.14 0.39 -11.41
N GLY A 57 20.69 1.38 -10.67
CA GLY A 57 21.29 2.57 -11.25
C GLY A 57 20.27 3.45 -12.00
N ASP A 58 20.79 4.36 -12.82
CA ASP A 58 19.97 5.23 -13.67
C ASP A 58 19.66 4.50 -14.99
N CYS A 59 18.39 4.16 -15.19
CA CYS A 59 17.92 3.49 -16.40
C CYS A 59 16.48 3.91 -16.73
N ALA A 60 16.13 3.85 -18.02
CA ALA A 60 14.85 4.32 -18.53
C ALA A 60 13.63 3.55 -17.96
N ASP A 61 13.82 2.30 -17.55
CA ASP A 61 12.80 1.40 -17.02
C ASP A 61 12.91 1.21 -15.48
N LEU A 62 13.53 2.16 -14.79
CA LEU A 62 13.80 2.08 -13.36
C LEU A 62 12.54 1.77 -12.54
N GLY A 63 11.44 2.49 -12.79
CA GLY A 63 10.18 2.28 -12.08
C GLY A 63 9.65 0.86 -12.24
N VAL A 64 9.69 0.33 -13.45
CA VAL A 64 9.27 -1.05 -13.74
C VAL A 64 10.13 -2.07 -12.99
N LYS A 65 11.45 -1.89 -13.00
CA LYS A 65 12.38 -2.79 -12.29
C LYS A 65 12.18 -2.76 -10.79
N MET A 66 11.96 -1.58 -10.22
CA MET A 66 11.69 -1.43 -8.79
C MET A 66 10.36 -2.08 -8.41
N ALA A 67 9.30 -1.86 -9.18
CA ALA A 67 7.99 -2.46 -8.95
C ALA A 67 7.99 -3.99 -9.06
N LYS A 68 8.78 -4.56 -9.98
CA LYS A 68 8.91 -6.03 -10.12
C LYS A 68 9.47 -6.73 -8.89
N GLN A 69 10.12 -6.03 -7.98
CA GLN A 69 10.54 -6.61 -6.71
C GLN A 69 9.34 -7.03 -5.84
N LEU A 70 8.17 -6.39 -5.99
CA LEU A 70 6.93 -6.86 -5.38
C LEU A 70 6.58 -8.27 -5.88
N GLU A 71 6.67 -8.53 -7.17
CA GLU A 71 6.37 -9.84 -7.75
C GLU A 71 7.33 -10.93 -7.24
N GLU A 72 8.61 -10.61 -7.05
CA GLU A 72 9.59 -11.53 -6.45
C GLU A 72 9.16 -11.96 -5.02
N VAL A 73 8.65 -11.04 -4.22
CA VAL A 73 8.15 -11.34 -2.87
C VAL A 73 6.87 -12.16 -2.93
N ILE A 74 5.91 -11.81 -3.80
CA ILE A 74 4.68 -12.58 -4.02
C ILE A 74 5.00 -14.05 -4.33
N LEU A 75 5.91 -14.29 -5.26
CA LEU A 75 6.31 -15.64 -5.66
C LEU A 75 7.04 -16.41 -4.53
N THR A 76 7.72 -15.70 -3.65
CA THR A 76 8.43 -16.29 -2.50
C THR A 76 7.46 -16.69 -1.39
N VAL A 77 6.45 -15.87 -1.12
CA VAL A 77 5.43 -16.12 -0.09
C VAL A 77 4.43 -17.17 -0.55
N GLY A 78 4.06 -17.14 -1.80
CA GLY A 78 2.98 -17.91 -2.42
C GLY A 78 1.80 -16.99 -2.76
N PRO A 79 1.44 -16.84 -4.05
CA PRO A 79 0.36 -15.94 -4.47
C PRO A 79 -0.98 -16.21 -3.76
N ASP A 80 -1.31 -17.47 -3.57
CA ASP A 80 -2.58 -17.92 -2.96
C ASP A 80 -2.70 -17.59 -1.46
N GLU A 81 -1.59 -17.17 -0.82
CA GLU A 81 -1.56 -16.80 0.59
C GLU A 81 -1.80 -15.30 0.83
N LEU A 82 -1.81 -14.49 -0.23
CA LEU A 82 -1.81 -13.03 -0.18
C LEU A 82 -3.16 -12.46 -0.62
N GLY A 83 -3.65 -11.43 0.07
CA GLY A 83 -4.91 -10.77 -0.25
C GLY A 83 -4.76 -9.30 -0.68
N ALA A 84 -3.72 -8.61 -0.22
CA ALA A 84 -3.59 -7.17 -0.48
C ALA A 84 -2.14 -6.68 -0.50
N VAL A 85 -1.97 -5.52 -1.13
CA VAL A 85 -0.75 -4.70 -1.08
C VAL A 85 -1.12 -3.33 -0.55
N ILE A 86 -0.43 -2.84 0.50
CA ILE A 86 -0.62 -1.48 1.02
C ILE A 86 0.63 -0.64 0.78
N VAL A 87 0.43 0.58 0.25
CA VAL A 87 1.50 1.54 -0.05
C VAL A 87 1.04 2.99 0.15
N GLU A 88 1.97 3.89 0.49
CA GLU A 88 1.75 5.33 0.36
C GLU A 88 2.00 5.75 -1.11
N PRO A 89 1.27 6.72 -1.70
CA PRO A 89 1.55 7.20 -3.06
C PRO A 89 2.98 7.69 -3.25
N MET A 90 3.46 8.42 -2.25
CA MET A 90 4.84 8.83 -2.04
C MET A 90 5.14 8.54 -0.58
N THR A 91 6.22 7.83 -0.31
CA THR A 91 6.62 7.51 1.06
C THR A 91 6.92 8.80 1.82
N ALA A 92 5.98 9.27 2.64
CA ALA A 92 6.13 10.59 3.28
C ALA A 92 7.12 10.54 4.46
N GLY A 93 6.79 9.79 5.49
CA GLY A 93 7.60 9.69 6.71
C GLY A 93 8.94 8.99 6.53
N GLY A 94 9.06 8.18 5.52
CA GLY A 94 10.25 7.38 5.22
C GLY A 94 11.32 8.11 4.38
N GLY A 95 11.13 9.38 4.05
CA GLY A 95 12.16 10.17 3.36
C GLY A 95 11.68 10.93 2.12
N ILE A 96 10.36 11.09 1.94
CA ILE A 96 9.75 11.75 0.76
C ILE A 96 10.19 11.05 -0.52
N LEU A 97 10.03 9.73 -0.57
CA LEU A 97 10.40 8.95 -1.74
C LEU A 97 9.27 9.03 -2.79
N VAL A 98 9.59 9.62 -3.93
CA VAL A 98 8.67 9.76 -5.07
C VAL A 98 8.95 8.61 -6.04
N PRO A 99 7.97 7.73 -6.31
CA PRO A 99 8.16 6.63 -7.24
C PRO A 99 8.48 7.12 -8.66
N PRO A 100 9.44 6.50 -9.35
CA PRO A 100 9.74 6.86 -10.73
C PRO A 100 8.63 6.40 -11.70
N ALA A 101 8.64 6.96 -12.91
CA ALA A 101 7.67 6.62 -13.95
C ALA A 101 7.59 5.11 -14.22
N GLY A 102 6.38 4.59 -14.45
CA GLY A 102 6.11 3.18 -14.67
C GLY A 102 6.02 2.33 -13.39
N TYR A 103 6.33 2.89 -12.21
CA TYR A 103 6.29 2.14 -10.95
C TYR A 103 4.86 1.70 -10.59
N TYR A 104 3.93 2.64 -10.50
CA TYR A 104 2.56 2.32 -10.07
C TYR A 104 1.74 1.59 -11.11
N GLU A 105 1.97 1.87 -12.39
CA GLU A 105 1.38 1.10 -13.48
C GLU A 105 1.75 -0.38 -13.35
N THR A 106 3.03 -0.66 -13.12
CA THR A 106 3.52 -2.04 -12.91
C THR A 106 2.99 -2.65 -11.60
N ILE A 107 2.92 -1.89 -10.48
CA ILE A 107 2.29 -2.38 -9.24
C ILE A 107 0.84 -2.79 -9.50
N ARG A 108 0.05 -1.99 -10.24
CA ARG A 108 -1.35 -2.32 -10.56
C ARG A 108 -1.44 -3.59 -11.41
N GLU A 109 -0.61 -3.70 -12.47
CA GLU A 109 -0.55 -4.90 -13.30
C GLU A 109 -0.23 -6.16 -12.49
N ILE A 110 0.71 -6.07 -11.54
CA ILE A 110 1.06 -7.17 -10.65
C ILE A 110 -0.13 -7.52 -9.73
N CYS A 111 -0.77 -6.53 -9.11
CA CYS A 111 -1.94 -6.76 -8.27
C CYS A 111 -3.07 -7.40 -9.06
N ASP A 112 -3.35 -6.95 -10.27
CA ASP A 112 -4.38 -7.53 -11.13
C ASP A 112 -4.05 -8.98 -11.53
N LYS A 113 -2.79 -9.26 -11.84
CA LYS A 113 -2.31 -10.61 -12.21
C LYS A 113 -2.50 -11.64 -11.11
N TYR A 114 -2.30 -11.23 -9.85
CA TYR A 114 -2.39 -12.12 -8.69
C TYR A 114 -3.66 -11.93 -7.86
N GLU A 115 -4.65 -11.20 -8.41
CA GLU A 115 -5.94 -10.91 -7.76
C GLU A 115 -5.81 -10.26 -6.37
N LEU A 116 -4.78 -9.43 -6.17
CA LEU A 116 -4.53 -8.71 -4.93
C LEU A 116 -5.23 -7.34 -4.93
N LEU A 117 -5.80 -6.97 -3.79
CA LEU A 117 -6.33 -5.62 -3.58
C LEU A 117 -5.17 -4.62 -3.44
N LEU A 118 -5.22 -3.54 -4.20
CA LEU A 118 -4.31 -2.40 -4.03
C LEU A 118 -4.91 -1.39 -3.07
N ILE A 119 -4.30 -1.26 -1.89
CA ILE A 119 -4.65 -0.27 -0.87
C ILE A 119 -3.67 0.88 -0.95
N ILE A 120 -4.18 2.10 -1.18
CA ILE A 120 -3.34 3.30 -1.15
C ILE A 120 -3.64 4.14 0.10
N ASP A 121 -2.58 4.35 0.89
CA ASP A 121 -2.62 5.16 2.09
C ASP A 121 -2.38 6.64 1.74
N GLU A 122 -3.46 7.39 1.67
CA GLU A 122 -3.50 8.84 1.38
C GLU A 122 -3.49 9.72 2.64
N VAL A 123 -3.17 9.15 3.78
CA VAL A 123 -3.19 9.85 5.07
C VAL A 123 -2.30 11.10 5.07
N VAL A 124 -1.20 11.09 4.32
CA VAL A 124 -0.32 12.26 4.16
C VAL A 124 -0.51 12.94 2.82
N CYS A 125 -0.58 12.18 1.73
CA CYS A 125 -0.56 12.72 0.35
C CYS A 125 -1.91 13.27 -0.11
N GLY A 126 -3.01 12.80 0.49
CA GLY A 126 -4.36 13.16 0.08
C GLY A 126 -4.82 14.57 0.41
N LEU A 127 -6.01 14.89 -0.07
CA LEU A 127 -6.75 16.13 0.21
C LEU A 127 -5.99 17.40 -0.19
N GLY A 128 -5.38 17.36 -1.37
CA GLY A 128 -4.72 18.52 -1.97
C GLY A 128 -3.25 18.69 -1.62
N ARG A 129 -2.68 17.84 -0.75
CA ARG A 129 -1.30 17.97 -0.28
C ARG A 129 -0.27 18.02 -1.41
N THR A 130 -0.50 17.29 -2.48
CA THR A 130 0.42 17.14 -3.63
C THR A 130 0.02 17.97 -4.85
N GLY A 131 -1.03 18.82 -4.73
CA GLY A 131 -1.57 19.61 -5.83
C GLY A 131 -2.69 18.93 -6.62
N LYS A 132 -2.98 17.66 -6.34
CA LYS A 132 -4.18 16.93 -6.77
C LYS A 132 -5.00 16.51 -5.55
N TRP A 133 -6.27 16.14 -5.73
CA TRP A 133 -7.09 15.67 -4.61
C TRP A 133 -6.44 14.50 -3.88
N PHE A 134 -5.84 13.55 -4.63
CA PHE A 134 -5.15 12.39 -4.10
C PHE A 134 -3.79 12.21 -4.76
N GLY A 135 -2.81 11.73 -4.00
CA GLY A 135 -1.46 11.51 -4.47
C GLY A 135 -1.36 10.48 -5.59
N TYR A 136 -2.17 9.40 -5.53
CA TYR A 136 -2.19 8.37 -6.57
C TYR A 136 -2.58 8.90 -7.98
N GLN A 137 -3.29 10.03 -8.04
CA GLN A 137 -3.67 10.65 -9.31
C GLN A 137 -2.49 11.18 -10.13
N HIS A 138 -1.31 11.29 -9.53
CA HIS A 138 -0.08 11.61 -10.26
C HIS A 138 0.47 10.45 -11.08
N PHE A 139 0.07 9.23 -10.77
CA PHE A 139 0.64 8.00 -11.30
C PHE A 139 -0.31 7.20 -12.21
N ASN A 140 -1.44 7.78 -12.57
CA ASN A 140 -2.45 7.15 -13.44
C ASN A 140 -2.83 5.72 -12.99
N VAL A 141 -2.96 5.51 -11.68
CA VAL A 141 -3.34 4.25 -11.07
C VAL A 141 -4.70 4.38 -10.37
N GLN A 142 -5.51 3.33 -10.43
CA GLN A 142 -6.77 3.25 -9.68
C GLN A 142 -6.62 2.21 -8.56
N PRO A 143 -6.68 2.63 -7.28
CA PRO A 143 -6.68 1.71 -6.16
C PRO A 143 -8.05 1.05 -5.97
N ASP A 144 -8.07 -0.10 -5.28
CA ASP A 144 -9.29 -0.77 -4.82
C ASP A 144 -9.79 -0.15 -3.51
N ILE A 145 -8.86 0.25 -2.64
CA ILE A 145 -9.14 0.86 -1.33
C ILE A 145 -8.24 2.08 -1.14
N VAL A 146 -8.80 3.16 -0.59
CA VAL A 146 -8.07 4.37 -0.18
C VAL A 146 -8.33 4.64 1.29
N THR A 147 -7.26 4.83 2.07
CA THR A 147 -7.34 5.25 3.46
C THR A 147 -6.91 6.72 3.60
N MET A 148 -7.64 7.48 4.42
CA MET A 148 -7.43 8.91 4.62
C MET A 148 -7.57 9.29 6.09
N ALA A 149 -6.81 10.28 6.52
CA ALA A 149 -6.94 10.91 7.83
C ALA A 149 -6.40 12.35 7.77
N LYS A 150 -5.81 12.85 8.81
CA LYS A 150 -5.13 14.17 8.92
C LYS A 150 -5.90 15.31 8.21
N GLY A 151 -5.69 15.47 6.91
CA GLY A 151 -6.33 16.50 6.08
C GLY A 151 -7.86 16.44 6.08
N VAL A 152 -8.47 15.27 6.29
CA VAL A 152 -9.94 15.11 6.38
C VAL A 152 -10.55 16.03 7.44
N ALA A 153 -9.91 16.13 8.60
CA ALA A 153 -10.39 16.94 9.71
C ALA A 153 -9.55 18.21 9.95
N SER A 154 -8.48 18.42 9.18
CA SER A 154 -7.57 19.59 9.33
C SER A 154 -7.08 19.82 10.78
N GLY A 155 -7.01 18.77 11.58
CA GLY A 155 -6.60 18.81 12.99
C GLY A 155 -7.71 19.18 13.98
N TYR A 156 -8.96 19.42 13.54
CA TYR A 156 -10.06 19.80 14.42
C TYR A 156 -10.71 18.61 15.15
N ALA A 157 -10.65 17.42 14.56
CA ALA A 157 -11.23 16.21 15.13
C ALA A 157 -10.43 14.96 14.73
N PRO A 158 -10.47 13.87 15.54
CA PRO A 158 -9.84 12.61 15.19
C PRO A 158 -10.72 11.81 14.21
N ILE A 159 -10.67 12.18 12.93
CA ILE A 159 -11.45 11.55 11.86
C ILE A 159 -10.53 10.84 10.90
N SER A 160 -10.92 9.64 10.50
CA SER A 160 -10.36 8.89 9.38
C SER A 160 -11.47 8.36 8.48
N CYS A 161 -11.12 8.10 7.23
CA CYS A 161 -12.03 7.53 6.24
C CYS A 161 -11.34 6.37 5.52
N THR A 162 -12.13 5.36 5.18
CA THR A 162 -11.74 4.33 4.22
C THR A 162 -12.79 4.32 3.11
N VAL A 163 -12.34 4.37 1.88
CA VAL A 163 -13.18 4.37 0.68
C VAL A 163 -12.79 3.18 -0.18
N THR A 164 -13.78 2.45 -0.67
CA THR A 164 -13.58 1.28 -1.53
C THR A 164 -14.23 1.50 -2.89
N THR A 165 -13.82 0.70 -3.87
CA THR A 165 -14.57 0.59 -5.12
C THR A 165 -15.91 -0.11 -4.89
N GLU A 166 -16.86 0.12 -5.79
CA GLU A 166 -18.16 -0.57 -5.76
C GLU A 166 -18.00 -2.09 -5.78
N LYS A 167 -17.02 -2.60 -6.54
CA LYS A 167 -16.71 -4.04 -6.59
C LYS A 167 -16.40 -4.61 -5.20
N VAL A 168 -15.51 -3.96 -4.46
CA VAL A 168 -15.14 -4.39 -3.10
C VAL A 168 -16.33 -4.27 -2.14
N PHE A 169 -17.11 -3.18 -2.25
CA PHE A 169 -18.28 -2.96 -1.41
C PHE A 169 -19.35 -4.04 -1.63
N GLN A 170 -19.63 -4.41 -2.87
CA GLN A 170 -20.64 -5.42 -3.19
C GLN A 170 -20.26 -6.82 -2.66
N ASP A 171 -18.99 -7.13 -2.58
CA ASP A 171 -18.53 -8.39 -1.99
C ASP A 171 -18.89 -8.47 -0.48
N PHE A 172 -18.85 -7.35 0.24
CA PHE A 172 -19.30 -7.29 1.65
C PHE A 172 -20.84 -7.36 1.79
N VAL A 173 -21.57 -6.65 0.93
CA VAL A 173 -23.05 -6.59 1.01
C VAL A 173 -23.70 -7.92 0.63
N ASN A 174 -23.07 -8.68 -0.25
CA ASN A 174 -23.61 -9.95 -0.76
C ASN A 174 -23.00 -11.17 -0.06
N ASP A 175 -22.26 -11.02 1.03
CA ASP A 175 -21.72 -12.15 1.77
C ASP A 175 -22.86 -12.98 2.40
N PRO A 176 -22.99 -14.28 2.06
CA PRO A 176 -24.02 -15.14 2.65
C PRO A 176 -23.89 -15.33 4.17
N ALA A 177 -22.74 -14.97 4.76
CA ALA A 177 -22.51 -15.06 6.20
C ALA A 177 -23.24 -13.94 6.99
N ASP A 178 -23.69 -12.87 6.32
CA ASP A 178 -24.42 -11.75 6.94
C ASP A 178 -25.96 -11.95 6.94
N THR A 179 -26.47 -13.09 6.51
CA THR A 179 -27.86 -13.52 6.61
C THR A 179 -27.99 -14.68 7.57
#